data_fd3cac2bcd189d64cd41a1d13458c95b
#
_entry.id   fd3cac2bcd189d64cd41a1d13458c95b
#
_cell.length_a   1.000
_cell.length_b   1.000
_cell.length_c   1.000
_cell.angle_alpha   90.00
_cell.angle_beta   90.00
_cell.angle_gamma   90.00
#
_symmetry.space_group_name_H-M   'P 1'
#
loop_
_entity.id
_entity.type
_entity.pdbx_description
1 polymer ?
#
loop_
_entity_poly.entity_id
_entity_poly.type
_entity_poly.pdbx_seq_one_letter_code
_entity_poly.pdbx_strand_id
1 'polypeptide(L)'
;MSTMSAASLSVAAQRIATIGEQIASHPVINEQVLIAMRSEFPSLKFTLCFEDDLGEREPYLSYASFDLHLMQLRQDSCAGLTFSPEDCSGIVVALHLD
;
A
#
# COMPACT_ATOMS: atom_id res chain seq x y z
N MET A 1 26.92 -7.68 5.26
CA MET A 1 26.83 -6.78 4.56
C MET A 1 25.54 -6.51 4.14
N SER A 2 24.90 -7.27 3.51
CA SER A 2 23.57 -7.02 3.09
C SER A 2 22.62 -6.79 4.18
N THR A 3 22.95 -7.06 5.38
CA THR A 3 22.08 -6.77 6.49
C THR A 3 21.87 -5.29 6.69
N MET A 4 22.66 -4.47 6.06
CA MET A 4 22.49 -3.06 6.24
C MET A 4 21.17 -2.55 5.74
N SER A 5 20.65 -3.08 4.65
CA SER A 5 19.43 -2.53 4.13
C SER A 5 18.26 -2.81 5.06
N ALA A 6 18.22 -3.95 5.70
CA ALA A 6 17.15 -4.23 6.64
C ALA A 6 17.23 -3.31 7.84
N ALA A 7 18.43 -3.01 8.29
CA ALA A 7 18.59 -2.14 9.44
C ALA A 7 18.21 -0.71 9.13
N SER A 8 18.25 -0.31 7.87
CA SER A 8 17.93 1.06 7.51
C SER A 8 16.45 1.30 7.30
N LEU A 9 15.62 0.27 7.28
CA LEU A 9 14.19 0.46 7.10
C LEU A 9 13.52 0.69 8.45
N SER A 10 12.60 1.65 8.48
CA SER A 10 11.81 1.87 9.67
C SER A 10 10.81 0.74 9.87
N VAL A 11 10.27 0.62 11.05
CA VAL A 11 9.23 -0.38 11.34
C VAL A 11 8.03 -0.14 10.44
N ALA A 12 7.67 1.11 10.22
CA ALA A 12 6.54 1.44 9.37
C ALA A 12 6.79 0.98 7.93
N ALA A 13 8.00 1.20 7.41
CA ALA A 13 8.32 0.78 6.05
C ALA A 13 8.30 -0.74 5.93
N GLN A 14 8.80 -1.45 6.93
CA GLN A 14 8.76 -2.91 6.92
C GLN A 14 7.33 -3.44 6.94
N ARG A 15 6.47 -2.78 7.70
CA ARG A 15 5.07 -3.15 7.78
C ARG A 15 4.39 -3.01 6.42
N ILE A 16 4.66 -1.92 5.71
CA ILE A 16 4.07 -1.71 4.40
C ILE A 16 4.55 -2.78 3.42
N ALA A 17 5.83 -3.11 3.47
CA ALA A 17 6.37 -4.16 2.59
C ALA A 17 5.71 -5.51 2.88
N THR A 18 5.50 -5.82 4.15
CA THR A 18 4.82 -7.06 4.54
C THR A 18 3.39 -7.09 3.99
N ILE A 19 2.69 -5.98 4.11
CA ILE A 19 1.32 -5.88 3.60
C ILE A 19 1.31 -6.13 2.09
N GLY A 20 2.23 -5.49 1.37
CA GLY A 20 2.30 -5.67 -0.07
C GLY A 20 2.56 -7.11 -0.47
N GLU A 21 3.44 -7.78 0.26
CA GLU A 21 3.74 -9.17 -0.03
C GLU A 21 2.56 -10.08 0.26
N GLN A 22 1.83 -9.80 1.31
CA GLN A 22 0.63 -10.57 1.61
C GLN A 22 -0.41 -10.42 0.52
N ILE A 23 -0.63 -9.21 0.03
CA ILE A 23 -1.56 -9.00 -1.07
C ILE A 23 -1.06 -9.72 -2.31
N ALA A 24 0.23 -9.61 -2.60
CA ALA A 24 0.81 -10.23 -3.80
C ALA A 24 0.74 -11.75 -3.77
N SER A 25 0.60 -12.33 -2.61
CA SER A 25 0.51 -13.79 -2.50
C SER A 25 -0.82 -14.36 -2.97
N HIS A 26 -1.82 -13.52 -3.18
CA HIS A 26 -3.13 -13.97 -3.65
C HIS A 26 -3.14 -14.09 -5.16
N PRO A 27 -3.69 -15.15 -5.72
CA PRO A 27 -3.73 -15.30 -7.17
C PRO A 27 -4.66 -14.31 -7.84
N VAL A 28 -5.70 -13.87 -7.13
CA VAL A 28 -6.63 -12.87 -7.65
C VAL A 28 -6.78 -11.80 -6.58
N ILE A 29 -6.59 -10.55 -6.97
CA ILE A 29 -6.69 -9.44 -6.03
C ILE A 29 -8.01 -8.73 -6.30
N ASN A 30 -8.87 -8.71 -5.28
CA ASN A 30 -10.20 -8.13 -5.37
C ASN A 30 -10.60 -7.62 -4.00
N GLU A 31 -11.86 -7.20 -3.84
CA GLU A 31 -12.34 -6.70 -2.56
C GLU A 31 -12.25 -7.72 -1.43
N GLN A 32 -12.33 -9.00 -1.74
CA GLN A 32 -12.20 -10.02 -0.71
C GLN A 32 -10.82 -9.98 -0.07
N VAL A 33 -9.79 -9.74 -0.87
CA VAL A 33 -8.43 -9.60 -0.34
C VAL A 33 -8.36 -8.39 0.57
N LEU A 34 -8.98 -7.29 0.17
CA LEU A 34 -8.95 -6.07 0.97
C LEU A 34 -9.73 -6.23 2.26
N ILE A 35 -10.82 -6.97 2.25
CA ILE A 35 -11.57 -7.25 3.47
C ILE A 35 -10.68 -8.02 4.45
N ALA A 36 -9.93 -9.00 3.96
CA ALA A 36 -9.02 -9.76 4.80
C ALA A 36 -7.92 -8.85 5.37
N MET A 37 -7.40 -7.95 4.55
CA MET A 37 -6.35 -7.05 5.00
C MET A 37 -6.87 -6.05 6.04
N ARG A 38 -8.10 -5.58 5.87
CA ARG A 38 -8.71 -4.67 6.85
C ARG A 38 -8.89 -5.37 8.19
N SER A 39 -9.20 -6.63 8.15
CA SER A 39 -9.35 -7.42 9.37
C SER A 39 -8.02 -7.61 10.08
N GLU A 40 -6.96 -7.80 9.32
CA GLU A 40 -5.64 -8.02 9.89
C GLU A 40 -4.97 -6.72 10.34
N PHE A 41 -5.26 -5.62 9.66
CA PHE A 41 -4.66 -4.31 9.98
C PHE A 41 -5.76 -3.28 10.16
N PRO A 42 -6.50 -3.37 11.27
CA PRO A 42 -7.70 -2.53 11.43
C PRO A 42 -7.40 -1.04 11.57
N SER A 43 -6.15 -0.69 11.84
CA SER A 43 -5.79 0.72 11.94
C SER A 43 -5.55 1.37 10.58
N LEU A 44 -5.54 0.61 9.51
CA LEU A 44 -5.31 1.13 8.17
C LEU A 44 -6.56 0.99 7.33
N LYS A 45 -6.78 1.93 6.43
CA LYS A 45 -7.83 1.84 5.43
C LYS A 45 -7.23 1.23 4.18
N PHE A 46 -8.01 0.42 3.49
CA PHE A 46 -7.58 -0.20 2.25
C PHE A 46 -8.57 0.14 1.16
N THR A 47 -8.07 0.60 0.02
CA THR A 47 -8.89 1.00 -1.11
C THR A 47 -8.39 0.29 -2.35
N LEU A 48 -9.31 -0.22 -3.15
CA LEU A 48 -8.99 -0.90 -4.39
C LEU A 48 -9.40 -0.02 -5.56
N CYS A 49 -8.51 0.16 -6.51
CA CYS A 49 -8.82 0.90 -7.72
C CYS A 49 -7.97 0.34 -8.86
N PHE A 50 -8.03 0.97 -10.02
CA PHE A 50 -7.17 0.62 -11.13
C PHE A 50 -6.09 1.66 -11.30
N GLU A 51 -4.98 1.28 -11.91
CA GLU A 51 -3.83 2.17 -12.02
C GLU A 51 -4.18 3.46 -12.76
N ASP A 52 -5.14 3.42 -13.72
CA ASP A 52 -5.49 4.60 -14.43
C ASP A 52 -6.31 5.57 -13.62
N ASP A 53 -6.88 5.16 -12.51
CA ASP A 53 -7.57 6.06 -11.60
C ASP A 53 -6.60 7.02 -10.92
N LEU A 54 -5.35 6.66 -10.83
CA LEU A 54 -4.34 7.48 -10.19
C LEU A 54 -3.50 8.27 -11.18
N GLY A 55 -3.69 8.03 -12.46
CA GLY A 55 -2.99 8.74 -13.52
C GLY A 55 -1.50 8.45 -13.48
N GLU A 56 -0.71 9.50 -13.50
CA GLU A 56 0.73 9.36 -13.60
C GLU A 56 1.44 9.40 -12.26
N ARG A 57 0.72 9.23 -11.17
CA ARG A 57 1.35 9.27 -9.86
C ARG A 57 2.25 8.05 -9.67
N GLU A 58 3.38 8.29 -9.04
CA GLU A 58 4.33 7.21 -8.80
C GLU A 58 3.89 6.39 -7.60
N PRO A 59 3.94 5.07 -7.68
CA PRO A 59 3.59 4.24 -6.52
C PRO A 59 4.70 4.21 -5.51
N TYR A 60 4.36 3.93 -4.27
CA TYR A 60 5.34 3.69 -3.22
C TYR A 60 6.05 2.37 -3.46
N LEU A 61 5.30 1.32 -3.82
CA LEU A 61 5.86 0.02 -4.20
C LEU A 61 5.10 -0.48 -5.42
N SER A 62 5.76 -1.27 -6.23
CA SER A 62 5.16 -1.81 -7.43
C SER A 62 5.35 -3.31 -7.46
N TYR A 63 4.30 -4.03 -7.80
CA TYR A 63 4.30 -5.49 -7.87
C TYR A 63 3.89 -5.94 -9.27
N ALA A 64 3.84 -7.22 -9.50
CA ALA A 64 3.59 -7.76 -10.84
C ALA A 64 2.21 -7.38 -11.37
N SER A 65 1.20 -7.32 -10.51
CA SER A 65 -0.17 -7.07 -10.97
C SER A 65 -0.80 -5.84 -10.35
N PHE A 66 -0.11 -5.14 -9.48
CA PHE A 66 -0.68 -3.96 -8.82
C PHE A 66 0.43 -3.07 -8.29
N ASP A 67 0.06 -1.83 -7.99
CA ASP A 67 0.94 -0.88 -7.32
C ASP A 67 0.35 -0.55 -5.96
N LEU A 68 1.20 -0.22 -5.01
CA LEU A 68 0.78 0.27 -3.71
C LEU A 68 1.08 1.74 -3.58
N HIS A 69 0.07 2.49 -3.18
CA HIS A 69 0.24 3.91 -2.83
C HIS A 69 -0.13 4.06 -1.37
N LEU A 70 0.49 5.01 -0.70
CA LEU A 70 0.21 5.29 0.70
C LEU A 70 -0.69 6.51 0.78
N MET A 71 -1.70 6.45 1.64
CA MET A 71 -2.63 7.54 1.84
C MET A 71 -2.38 8.17 3.17
N GLN A 72 -2.39 9.48 3.22
CA GLN A 72 -2.23 10.24 4.45
C GLN A 72 -3.51 11.05 4.67
N LEU A 73 -4.13 10.86 5.82
CA LEU A 73 -5.31 11.61 6.17
C LEU A 73 -4.87 12.86 6.90
N ARG A 74 -5.32 14.01 6.43
CA ARG A 74 -4.95 15.28 7.01
C ARG A 74 -6.05 15.80 7.90
N GLN A 75 -5.68 16.74 8.77
CA GLN A 75 -6.65 17.28 9.72
C GLN A 75 -7.74 18.08 9.04
N ASP A 76 -7.49 18.62 7.88
CA ASP A 76 -8.50 19.36 7.15
C ASP A 76 -9.40 18.44 6.33
N SER A 77 -9.38 17.19 6.64
CA SER A 77 -10.19 16.15 6.05
C SER A 77 -9.90 15.86 4.60
N CYS A 78 -8.81 16.34 4.07
CA CYS A 78 -8.37 15.97 2.75
C CYS A 78 -7.42 14.79 2.84
N ALA A 79 -7.64 13.78 2.03
CA ALA A 79 -6.73 12.66 1.95
C ALA A 79 -5.80 12.89 0.76
N GLY A 80 -4.54 12.62 0.93
CA GLY A 80 -3.57 12.75 -0.15
C GLY A 80 -2.62 11.58 -0.14
N LEU A 81 -1.86 11.41 -1.21
CA LEU A 81 -0.86 10.37 -1.28
C LEU A 81 0.43 10.85 -0.63
N THR A 82 1.15 9.94 -0.04
CA THR A 82 2.41 10.25 0.62
C THR A 82 3.42 9.16 0.30
N PHE A 83 4.70 9.45 0.44
CA PHE A 83 5.74 8.45 0.39
C PHE A 83 6.34 8.18 1.76
N SER A 84 5.73 8.70 2.80
CA SER A 84 6.22 8.50 4.16
C SER A 84 5.44 7.40 4.85
N PRO A 85 6.05 6.23 5.11
CA PRO A 85 5.34 5.15 5.79
C PRO A 85 4.84 5.54 7.17
N GLU A 86 5.55 6.43 7.84
CA GLU A 86 5.17 6.86 9.19
C GLU A 86 3.88 7.69 9.18
N ASP A 87 3.60 8.35 8.05
CA ASP A 87 2.41 9.17 7.93
C ASP A 87 1.25 8.43 7.27
N CYS A 88 1.43 7.17 6.96
CA CYS A 88 0.45 6.40 6.23
C CYS A 88 -0.73 6.04 7.12
N SER A 89 -1.92 6.39 6.70
CA SER A 89 -3.16 5.98 7.38
C SER A 89 -3.99 5.06 6.50
N GLY A 90 -3.57 4.82 5.27
CA GLY A 90 -4.29 3.91 4.39
C GLY A 90 -3.43 3.45 3.25
N ILE A 91 -3.86 2.37 2.61
CA ILE A 91 -3.16 1.75 1.50
C ILE A 91 -4.10 1.75 0.30
N VAL A 92 -3.61 2.20 -0.84
CA VAL A 92 -4.36 2.12 -2.09
C VAL A 92 -3.72 1.03 -2.93
N VAL A 93 -4.51 0.04 -3.31
CA VAL A 93 -4.08 -1.04 -4.18
C VAL A 93 -4.59 -0.71 -5.57
N ALA A 94 -3.68 -0.36 -6.45
CA ALA A 94 -4.01 0.05 -7.82
C ALA A 94 -3.68 -1.09 -8.76
N LEU A 95 -4.70 -1.75 -9.26
CA LEU A 95 -4.53 -2.90 -10.14
C LEU A 95 -4.04 -2.45 -11.50
N HIS A 96 -3.11 -3.19 -12.05
CA HIS A 96 -2.59 -2.89 -13.39
C HIS A 96 -3.64 -3.26 -14.44
N LEU A 97 -3.75 -2.42 -15.45
CA LEU A 97 -4.62 -2.69 -16.57
C LEU A 97 -3.80 -3.37 -17.65
N ASP A 98 -4.33 -4.39 -18.24
CA ASP A 98 -3.61 -5.06 -19.32
C ASP A 98 -4.26 -4.79 -20.65
#